data_3ea2b291cb2949d5d6c9fc81b0a30fda
#
_entry.id   3ea2b291cb2949d5d6c9fc81b0a30fda
#
_cell.length_a   1.000
_cell.length_b   1.000
_cell.length_c   1.000
_cell.angle_alpha   90.00
_cell.angle_beta   90.00
_cell.angle_gamma   90.00
#
_symmetry.space_group_name_H-M   'P 1'
#
loop_
_entity.id
_entity.type
_entity.pdbx_description
1 polymer ?
#
loop_
_entity_poly.entity_id
_entity_poly.type
_entity_poly.pdbx_seq_one_letter_code
_entity_poly.pdbx_strand_id
1 'polypeptide(L)'
;ITDVGHLTDDADDGDDKVEAAANREGGSVEDIIARWSEQWATDRRRLGCLEPDVVPRATEHIAEQIAMIQTLEERGHTYVIDDGVYFDVSTFPRYAEFAHLALDDLEATGRVDNVAAKRHPADFALWKLSPAGTRRLQEWDSPWGVGFPGWHIECSAMSIKHLGERFDIHRRQREQRHAFGQTRDERLIMARRAARRARWSSRL
;
A
#
# COMPACT_ATOMS: atom_id res chain seq x y z
N ILE A 1 1.14 -10.97 4.33
CA ILE A 1 1.05 -11.30 2.91
C ILE A 1 0.20 -10.24 2.22
N THR A 2 0.74 -9.58 1.21
CA THR A 2 0.03 -8.63 0.36
C THR A 2 -0.55 -9.42 -0.82
N ASP A 3 -1.69 -10.03 -0.61
CA ASP A 3 -2.38 -10.92 -1.52
C ASP A 3 -3.49 -10.25 -2.34
N VAL A 4 -3.56 -8.94 -2.29
CA VAL A 4 -4.35 -8.14 -3.23
C VAL A 4 -3.56 -8.00 -4.54
N GLY A 5 -4.22 -8.17 -5.68
CA GLY A 5 -3.63 -7.93 -6.98
C GLY A 5 -3.35 -6.44 -7.19
N HIS A 6 -2.07 -6.12 -7.37
CA HIS A 6 -1.64 -4.75 -7.67
C HIS A 6 -1.30 -4.60 -9.14
N LEU A 7 -1.48 -3.39 -9.66
CA LEU A 7 -1.20 -3.07 -11.05
C LEU A 7 0.30 -3.23 -11.37
N THR A 8 0.61 -3.50 -12.64
CA THR A 8 1.97 -3.87 -13.07
C THR A 8 2.95 -2.72 -12.99
N ASP A 9 2.47 -1.51 -13.17
CA ASP A 9 3.30 -0.33 -13.05
C ASP A 9 3.34 0.17 -11.61
N ASP A 10 4.50 0.67 -11.20
CA ASP A 10 4.68 1.36 -9.91
C ASP A 10 3.81 2.63 -9.83
N ALA A 11 3.28 3.02 -10.99
CA ALA A 11 2.35 4.08 -11.26
C ALA A 11 0.90 3.83 -10.82
N ASP A 12 0.60 2.67 -10.28
CA ASP A 12 -0.77 2.22 -10.08
C ASP A 12 -1.58 2.19 -11.40
N ASP A 13 -0.92 1.84 -12.51
CA ASP A 13 -1.51 1.65 -13.84
C ASP A 13 -1.16 0.28 -14.42
N GLY A 14 -1.83 -0.13 -15.51
CA GLY A 14 -1.61 -1.40 -16.19
C GLY A 14 -2.48 -2.55 -15.69
N ASP A 15 -2.08 -3.78 -16.03
CA ASP A 15 -2.81 -5.00 -15.70
C ASP A 15 -2.57 -5.44 -14.25
N ASP A 16 -3.56 -6.10 -13.65
CA ASP A 16 -3.40 -6.77 -12.35
C ASP A 16 -2.40 -7.94 -12.46
N LYS A 17 -1.34 -7.88 -11.67
CA LYS A 17 -0.26 -8.90 -11.69
C LYS A 17 -0.76 -10.30 -11.36
N VAL A 18 -1.70 -10.43 -10.44
CA VAL A 18 -2.22 -11.73 -10.00
C VAL A 18 -3.23 -12.27 -11.00
N GLU A 19 -4.10 -11.41 -11.53
CA GLU A 19 -5.03 -11.77 -12.61
C GLU A 19 -4.28 -12.19 -13.88
N ALA A 20 -3.25 -11.45 -14.27
CA ALA A 20 -2.41 -11.78 -15.41
C ALA A 20 -1.69 -13.14 -15.22
N ALA A 21 -1.24 -13.44 -14.00
CA ALA A 21 -0.66 -14.73 -13.66
C ALA A 21 -1.70 -15.85 -13.72
N ALA A 22 -2.88 -15.66 -13.17
CA ALA A 22 -3.98 -16.62 -13.19
C ALA A 22 -4.40 -16.96 -14.64
N ASN A 23 -4.56 -15.93 -15.48
CA ASN A 23 -4.89 -16.10 -16.89
C ASN A 23 -3.80 -16.86 -17.67
N ARG A 24 -2.53 -16.57 -17.40
CA ARG A 24 -1.40 -17.23 -18.07
C ARG A 24 -1.26 -18.70 -17.66
N GLU A 25 -1.51 -19.01 -16.40
CA GLU A 25 -1.27 -20.33 -15.81
C GLU A 25 -2.53 -21.20 -15.77
N GLY A 26 -3.69 -20.63 -16.10
CA GLY A 26 -4.96 -21.38 -16.22
C GLY A 26 -5.56 -21.76 -14.86
N GLY A 27 -5.30 -20.98 -13.80
CA GLY A 27 -5.83 -21.17 -12.44
C GLY A 27 -6.68 -20.00 -11.98
N SER A 28 -7.18 -20.08 -10.75
CA SER A 28 -7.80 -18.94 -10.07
C SER A 28 -6.75 -18.02 -9.42
N VAL A 29 -7.16 -16.81 -9.06
CA VAL A 29 -6.33 -15.87 -8.28
C VAL A 29 -5.95 -16.51 -6.95
N GLU A 30 -6.89 -17.19 -6.29
CA GLU A 30 -6.70 -17.90 -5.04
C GLU A 30 -5.64 -19.01 -5.14
N ASP A 31 -5.65 -19.77 -6.25
CA ASP A 31 -4.66 -20.83 -6.50
C ASP A 31 -3.25 -20.27 -6.65
N ILE A 32 -3.10 -19.15 -7.35
CA ILE A 32 -1.82 -18.47 -7.51
C ILE A 32 -1.29 -17.97 -6.16
N ILE A 33 -2.15 -17.30 -5.38
CA ILE A 33 -1.81 -16.79 -4.05
C ILE A 33 -1.44 -17.94 -3.11
N ALA A 34 -2.24 -19.00 -3.07
CA ALA A 34 -2.02 -20.17 -2.22
C ALA A 34 -0.67 -20.83 -2.53
N ARG A 35 -0.39 -21.07 -3.83
CA ARG A 35 0.87 -21.67 -4.27
C ARG A 35 2.10 -20.88 -3.85
N TRP A 36 2.11 -19.58 -4.11
CA TRP A 36 3.26 -18.75 -3.76
C TRP A 36 3.41 -18.53 -2.27
N SER A 37 2.30 -18.49 -1.53
CA SER A 37 2.33 -18.44 -0.05
C SER A 37 2.93 -19.71 0.54
N GLU A 38 2.56 -20.89 0.03
CA GLU A 38 3.11 -22.17 0.49
C GLU A 38 4.60 -22.32 0.08
N GLN A 39 4.96 -21.89 -1.13
CA GLN A 39 6.36 -21.87 -1.54
C GLN A 39 7.21 -21.01 -0.61
N TRP A 40 6.74 -19.78 -0.30
CA TRP A 40 7.40 -18.89 0.65
C TRP A 40 7.55 -19.53 2.04
N ALA A 41 6.48 -20.14 2.56
CA ALA A 41 6.51 -20.81 3.86
C ALA A 41 7.52 -21.98 3.87
N THR A 42 7.58 -22.75 2.80
CA THR A 42 8.51 -23.86 2.62
C THR A 42 9.96 -23.37 2.57
N ASP A 43 10.23 -22.34 1.77
CA ASP A 43 11.59 -21.81 1.62
C ASP A 43 12.10 -21.18 2.94
N ARG A 44 11.23 -20.50 3.66
CA ARG A 44 11.53 -19.96 4.98
C ARG A 44 11.92 -21.08 5.97
N ARG A 45 11.17 -22.19 6.01
CA ARG A 45 11.48 -23.36 6.84
C ARG A 45 12.82 -23.99 6.44
N ARG A 46 13.10 -24.11 5.15
CA ARG A 46 14.38 -24.61 4.64
C ARG A 46 15.57 -23.75 5.05
N LEU A 47 15.38 -22.44 5.14
CA LEU A 47 16.39 -21.50 5.63
C LEU A 47 16.55 -21.51 7.17
N GLY A 48 15.78 -22.33 7.88
CA GLY A 48 15.83 -22.41 9.36
C GLY A 48 15.26 -21.17 10.06
N CYS A 49 14.42 -20.38 9.37
CA CYS A 49 13.75 -19.26 10.00
C CYS A 49 12.68 -19.76 10.98
N LEU A 50 12.56 -19.08 12.12
CA LEU A 50 11.48 -19.33 13.06
C LEU A 50 10.10 -19.12 12.42
N GLU A 51 9.11 -19.88 12.88
CA GLU A 51 7.74 -19.65 12.49
C GLU A 51 7.26 -18.29 13.02
N PRO A 52 6.60 -17.45 12.20
CA PRO A 52 5.98 -16.23 12.71
C PRO A 52 4.73 -16.58 13.50
N ASP A 53 4.46 -15.82 14.56
CA ASP A 53 3.26 -16.00 15.39
C ASP A 53 1.99 -15.65 14.59
N VAL A 54 2.07 -14.68 13.68
CA VAL A 54 0.96 -14.23 12.85
C VAL A 54 1.42 -14.03 11.40
N VAL A 55 0.66 -14.56 10.46
CA VAL A 55 0.84 -14.36 9.01
C VAL A 55 -0.43 -13.75 8.42
N PRO A 56 -0.67 -12.45 8.58
CA PRO A 56 -1.90 -11.81 8.15
C PRO A 56 -1.94 -11.67 6.62
N ARG A 57 -3.14 -11.69 6.05
CA ARG A 57 -3.41 -11.45 4.63
C ARG A 57 -4.09 -10.09 4.44
N ALA A 58 -3.70 -9.36 3.42
CA ALA A 58 -4.29 -8.05 3.13
C ALA A 58 -5.77 -8.16 2.78
N THR A 59 -6.16 -9.21 2.04
CA THR A 59 -7.56 -9.50 1.69
C THR A 59 -8.46 -9.74 2.90
N GLU A 60 -7.91 -10.20 4.02
CA GLU A 60 -8.63 -10.41 5.29
C GLU A 60 -8.69 -9.14 6.15
N HIS A 61 -8.14 -8.04 5.67
CA HIS A 61 -7.99 -6.78 6.44
C HIS A 61 -8.55 -5.56 5.72
N ILE A 62 -9.46 -5.76 4.76
CA ILE A 62 -10.06 -4.66 3.97
C ILE A 62 -10.79 -3.66 4.87
N ALA A 63 -11.54 -4.13 5.86
CA ALA A 63 -12.25 -3.24 6.79
C ALA A 63 -11.30 -2.33 7.58
N GLU A 64 -10.17 -2.86 8.05
CA GLU A 64 -9.15 -2.10 8.76
C GLU A 64 -8.44 -1.09 7.86
N GLN A 65 -8.24 -1.44 6.60
CA GLN A 65 -7.66 -0.53 5.60
C GLN A 65 -8.61 0.63 5.33
N ILE A 66 -9.89 0.36 5.09
CA ILE A 66 -10.92 1.38 4.90
C ILE A 66 -11.00 2.30 6.14
N ALA A 67 -11.08 1.74 7.33
CA ALA A 67 -11.14 2.52 8.57
C ALA A 67 -9.90 3.42 8.78
N MET A 68 -8.72 2.95 8.37
CA MET A 68 -7.50 3.74 8.40
C MET A 68 -7.55 4.90 7.40
N ILE A 69 -8.04 4.67 6.18
CA ILE A 69 -8.19 5.73 5.18
C ILE A 69 -9.20 6.78 5.66
N GLN A 70 -10.35 6.37 6.20
CA GLN A 70 -11.33 7.29 6.79
C GLN A 70 -10.71 8.13 7.90
N THR A 71 -9.88 7.54 8.77
CA THR A 71 -9.16 8.28 9.80
C THR A 71 -8.20 9.32 9.22
N LEU A 72 -7.53 9.01 8.11
CA LEU A 72 -6.66 9.97 7.40
C LEU A 72 -7.48 11.08 6.74
N GLU A 73 -8.63 10.75 6.19
CA GLU A 73 -9.57 11.70 5.56
C GLU A 73 -10.12 12.69 6.60
N GLU A 74 -10.62 12.20 7.74
CA GLU A 74 -11.08 13.04 8.86
C GLU A 74 -10.01 14.03 9.36
N ARG A 75 -8.74 13.71 9.13
CA ARG A 75 -7.60 14.54 9.52
C ARG A 75 -7.06 15.43 8.42
N GLY A 76 -7.69 15.40 7.25
CA GLY A 76 -7.31 16.25 6.13
C GLY A 76 -6.01 15.83 5.44
N HIS A 77 -5.64 14.53 5.50
CA HIS A 77 -4.44 14.00 4.86
C HIS A 77 -4.71 13.34 3.51
N THR A 78 -5.95 13.37 3.03
CA THR A 78 -6.34 12.73 1.79
C THR A 78 -7.07 13.68 0.86
N TYR A 79 -7.17 13.30 -0.40
CA TYR A 79 -8.06 13.89 -1.37
C TYR A 79 -8.54 12.83 -2.35
N VAL A 80 -9.65 13.09 -3.02
CA VAL A 80 -10.27 12.20 -4.00
C VAL A 80 -10.07 12.78 -5.39
N ILE A 81 -9.72 11.92 -6.33
CA ILE A 81 -9.73 12.19 -7.77
C ILE A 81 -10.51 11.09 -8.49
N ASP A 82 -10.66 11.17 -9.79
CA ASP A 82 -11.55 10.29 -10.57
C ASP A 82 -11.23 8.80 -10.42
N ASP A 83 -9.98 8.45 -10.17
CA ASP A 83 -9.49 7.06 -10.08
C ASP A 83 -9.26 6.56 -8.65
N GLY A 84 -9.48 7.40 -7.61
CA GLY A 84 -9.33 6.95 -6.24
C GLY A 84 -9.07 8.00 -5.17
N VAL A 85 -8.72 7.51 -3.99
CA VAL A 85 -8.36 8.29 -2.81
C VAL A 85 -6.85 8.27 -2.65
N TYR A 86 -6.26 9.45 -2.49
CA TYR A 86 -4.81 9.64 -2.41
C TYR A 86 -4.39 10.26 -1.09
N PHE A 87 -3.20 9.88 -0.63
CA PHE A 87 -2.53 10.57 0.47
C PHE A 87 -1.84 11.83 -0.05
N ASP A 88 -2.13 12.96 0.57
CA ASP A 88 -1.52 14.27 0.29
C ASP A 88 -0.25 14.41 1.13
N VAL A 89 0.92 14.23 0.50
CA VAL A 89 2.21 14.30 1.20
C VAL A 89 2.52 15.70 1.71
N SER A 90 1.93 16.75 1.12
CA SER A 90 2.13 18.14 1.53
C SER A 90 1.57 18.42 2.93
N THR A 91 0.57 17.65 3.35
CA THR A 91 -0.05 17.75 4.68
C THR A 91 0.82 17.19 5.79
N PHE A 92 1.94 16.53 5.45
CA PHE A 92 2.89 15.97 6.39
C PHE A 92 4.31 16.51 6.13
N PRO A 93 4.69 17.69 6.66
CA PRO A 93 5.95 18.37 6.35
C PRO A 93 7.21 17.56 6.58
N ARG A 94 7.15 16.53 7.42
CA ARG A 94 8.27 15.63 7.71
C ARG A 94 8.28 14.36 6.85
N TYR A 95 7.47 14.32 5.80
CA TYR A 95 7.32 13.13 4.97
C TYR A 95 8.67 12.64 4.40
N ALA A 96 9.47 13.56 3.89
CA ALA A 96 10.75 13.28 3.27
C ALA A 96 11.92 13.07 4.27
N GLU A 97 11.79 13.59 5.50
CA GLU A 97 12.91 13.59 6.47
C GLU A 97 13.37 12.18 6.85
N PHE A 98 12.44 11.27 7.09
CA PHE A 98 12.77 9.92 7.52
C PHE A 98 13.48 9.10 6.44
N ALA A 99 13.13 9.37 5.20
CA ALA A 99 13.63 8.64 4.05
C ALA A 99 14.86 9.30 3.43
N HIS A 100 15.27 10.48 3.94
CA HIS A 100 16.31 11.32 3.35
C HIS A 100 16.03 11.58 1.86
N LEU A 101 14.77 11.86 1.52
CA LEU A 101 14.32 12.15 0.17
C LEU A 101 14.34 13.65 -0.06
N ALA A 102 14.99 14.10 -1.11
CA ALA A 102 14.72 15.40 -1.70
C ALA A 102 13.45 15.24 -2.54
N LEU A 103 12.32 15.82 -2.10
CA LEU A 103 11.05 15.75 -2.83
C LEU A 103 11.17 16.36 -4.23
N ASP A 104 12.03 17.37 -4.38
CA ASP A 104 12.33 18.03 -5.65
C ASP A 104 13.07 17.11 -6.64
N ASP A 105 13.87 16.16 -6.14
CA ASP A 105 14.56 15.18 -6.97
C ASP A 105 13.60 14.11 -7.54
N LEU A 106 12.42 13.95 -6.97
CA LEU A 106 11.39 13.05 -7.47
C LEU A 106 10.81 13.51 -8.80
N GLU A 107 10.65 14.81 -8.96
CA GLU A 107 10.19 15.41 -10.21
C GLU A 107 11.24 15.24 -11.32
N ALA A 108 12.52 15.35 -10.97
CA ALA A 108 13.60 15.29 -11.95
C ALA A 108 13.87 13.89 -12.51
N THR A 109 13.42 12.82 -11.85
CA THR A 109 13.70 11.44 -12.29
C THR A 109 12.75 10.88 -13.34
N GLY A 110 11.72 11.63 -13.74
CA GLY A 110 10.72 11.19 -14.75
C GLY A 110 9.90 9.97 -14.34
N ARG A 111 9.94 9.60 -13.06
CA ARG A 111 9.29 8.41 -12.49
C ARG A 111 7.96 8.70 -11.84
N VAL A 112 7.60 9.92 -11.92
CA VAL A 112 6.34 10.37 -11.42
C VAL A 112 5.34 10.14 -12.52
N ASP A 113 4.47 9.20 -12.25
CA ASP A 113 3.35 8.97 -13.13
C ASP A 113 2.57 10.23 -13.32
N ASN A 114 2.38 10.55 -14.57
CA ASN A 114 1.46 11.55 -15.03
C ASN A 114 -0.01 11.11 -14.84
N VAL A 115 -0.40 10.75 -13.61
CA VAL A 115 -1.79 10.95 -13.25
C VAL A 115 -1.94 12.47 -13.14
N ALA A 116 -2.36 13.08 -14.23
CA ALA A 116 -2.44 14.55 -14.40
C ALA A 116 -3.28 15.25 -13.31
N ALA A 117 -3.97 14.46 -12.48
CA ALA A 117 -4.82 14.90 -11.38
C ALA A 117 -4.14 14.83 -9.99
N LYS A 118 -2.95 14.25 -9.86
CA LYS A 118 -2.22 14.26 -8.56
C LYS A 118 -1.80 15.68 -8.22
N ARG A 119 -1.97 16.07 -6.96
CA ARG A 119 -1.54 17.38 -6.44
C ARG A 119 -0.02 17.51 -6.35
N HIS A 120 0.62 16.41 -5.98
CA HIS A 120 2.07 16.31 -5.88
C HIS A 120 2.53 14.94 -6.42
N PRO A 121 3.66 14.90 -7.12
CA PRO A 121 4.20 13.66 -7.65
C PRO A 121 4.41 12.53 -6.63
N ALA A 122 4.79 12.87 -5.42
CA ALA A 122 5.00 11.91 -4.34
C ALA A 122 3.71 11.39 -3.68
N ASP A 123 2.54 11.94 -4.03
CA ASP A 123 1.25 11.45 -3.53
C ASP A 123 1.03 10.02 -4.02
N PHE A 124 0.35 9.22 -3.22
CA PHE A 124 0.14 7.82 -3.55
C PHE A 124 -1.28 7.36 -3.23
N ALA A 125 -1.75 6.39 -4.00
CA ALA A 125 -3.08 5.84 -3.81
C ALA A 125 -3.21 5.13 -2.47
N LEU A 126 -4.31 5.39 -1.78
CA LEU A 126 -4.77 4.65 -0.60
C LEU A 126 -5.89 3.69 -0.97
N TRP A 127 -6.78 4.11 -1.88
CA TRP A 127 -7.85 3.31 -2.45
C TRP A 127 -7.98 3.65 -3.93
N LYS A 128 -7.95 2.63 -4.79
CA LYS A 128 -8.17 2.80 -6.24
C LYS A 128 -9.58 2.38 -6.57
N LEU A 129 -10.27 3.16 -7.37
CA LEU A 129 -11.59 2.82 -7.87
C LEU A 129 -11.49 1.89 -9.08
N SER A 130 -12.36 0.89 -9.13
CA SER A 130 -12.49 0.03 -10.31
C SER A 130 -13.07 0.85 -11.47
N PRO A 131 -12.49 0.78 -12.69
CA PRO A 131 -13.02 1.50 -13.82
C PRO A 131 -14.46 1.10 -14.15
N ALA A 132 -15.30 2.07 -14.51
CA ALA A 132 -16.69 1.82 -14.85
C ALA A 132 -16.80 0.80 -16.00
N GLY A 133 -17.63 -0.22 -15.82
CA GLY A 133 -17.86 -1.27 -16.82
C GLY A 133 -16.82 -2.40 -16.87
N THR A 134 -15.80 -2.35 -16.04
CA THR A 134 -14.86 -3.46 -15.82
C THR A 134 -15.09 -4.04 -14.44
N ARG A 135 -14.96 -5.36 -14.31
CA ARG A 135 -15.00 -6.04 -13.03
C ARG A 135 -13.65 -6.73 -12.80
N ARG A 136 -13.01 -6.36 -11.70
CA ARG A 136 -11.78 -7.04 -11.25
C ARG A 136 -12.15 -8.30 -10.47
N LEU A 137 -11.25 -9.27 -10.44
CA LEU A 137 -11.43 -10.48 -9.63
C LEU A 137 -11.32 -10.16 -8.13
N GLN A 138 -10.53 -9.14 -7.77
CA GLN A 138 -10.37 -8.66 -6.40
C GLN A 138 -10.79 -7.19 -6.31
N GLU A 139 -12.01 -6.94 -5.89
CA GLU A 139 -12.56 -5.62 -5.61
C GLU A 139 -13.57 -5.68 -4.45
N TRP A 140 -13.70 -4.59 -3.73
CA TRP A 140 -14.54 -4.50 -2.53
C TRP A 140 -15.30 -3.18 -2.52
N ASP A 141 -16.46 -3.20 -1.85
CA ASP A 141 -17.22 -1.99 -1.57
C ASP A 141 -16.48 -1.10 -0.58
N SER A 142 -16.52 0.20 -0.81
CA SER A 142 -15.98 1.21 0.08
C SER A 142 -16.84 2.45 0.11
N PRO A 143 -16.65 3.38 1.08
CA PRO A 143 -17.35 4.67 1.10
C PRO A 143 -17.13 5.52 -0.15
N TRP A 144 -16.05 5.29 -0.87
CA TRP A 144 -15.67 6.05 -2.08
C TRP A 144 -16.12 5.38 -3.38
N GLY A 145 -16.53 4.12 -3.30
CA GLY A 145 -16.97 3.29 -4.42
C GLY A 145 -16.29 1.91 -4.43
N VAL A 146 -16.69 1.09 -5.39
CA VAL A 146 -16.09 -0.24 -5.60
C VAL A 146 -14.67 -0.07 -6.08
N GLY A 147 -13.75 -0.85 -5.48
CA GLY A 147 -12.34 -0.74 -5.80
C GLY A 147 -11.45 -1.63 -4.93
N PHE A 148 -10.20 -1.25 -4.79
CA PHE A 148 -9.20 -2.04 -4.09
C PHE A 148 -8.20 -1.13 -3.37
N PRO A 149 -7.56 -1.62 -2.28
CA PRO A 149 -6.59 -0.82 -1.54
C PRO A 149 -5.32 -0.57 -2.35
N GLY A 150 -4.74 0.60 -2.15
CA GLY A 150 -3.35 0.85 -2.58
C GLY A 150 -2.38 -0.01 -1.78
N TRP A 151 -1.28 -0.42 -2.37
CA TRP A 151 -0.32 -1.33 -1.72
C TRP A 151 0.21 -0.82 -0.38
N HIS A 152 0.29 0.50 -0.21
CA HIS A 152 0.88 1.10 0.98
C HIS A 152 0.04 0.96 2.25
N ILE A 153 -1.30 0.96 2.14
CA ILE A 153 -2.18 0.93 3.31
C ILE A 153 -2.28 -0.48 3.94
N GLU A 154 -2.08 -1.53 3.16
CA GLU A 154 -2.21 -2.93 3.57
C GLU A 154 -1.33 -3.27 4.78
N CYS A 155 -0.02 -3.10 4.61
CA CYS A 155 0.94 -3.39 5.68
C CYS A 155 0.74 -2.51 6.91
N SER A 156 0.24 -1.28 6.72
CA SER A 156 -0.06 -0.37 7.83
C SER A 156 -1.21 -0.86 8.67
N ALA A 157 -2.31 -1.21 8.03
CA ALA A 157 -3.52 -1.69 8.70
C ALA A 157 -3.22 -3.00 9.44
N MET A 158 -2.61 -3.96 8.77
CA MET A 158 -2.21 -5.24 9.37
C MET A 158 -1.27 -5.06 10.56
N SER A 159 -0.26 -4.20 10.43
CA SER A 159 0.69 -3.99 11.54
C SER A 159 0.04 -3.32 12.75
N ILE A 160 -0.84 -2.34 12.54
CA ILE A 160 -1.54 -1.70 13.67
C ILE A 160 -2.48 -2.68 14.35
N LYS A 161 -3.19 -3.52 13.60
CA LYS A 161 -4.08 -4.52 14.15
C LYS A 161 -3.36 -5.54 15.01
N HIS A 162 -2.25 -6.10 14.54
CA HIS A 162 -1.56 -7.22 15.20
C HIS A 162 -0.46 -6.81 16.16
N LEU A 163 0.19 -5.67 15.96
CA LEU A 163 1.31 -5.19 16.75
C LEU A 163 0.99 -3.93 17.57
N GLY A 164 -0.22 -3.35 17.36
CA GLY A 164 -0.61 -2.10 18.00
C GLY A 164 0.01 -0.87 17.35
N GLU A 165 -0.23 0.30 17.97
CA GLU A 165 0.24 1.59 17.45
C GLU A 165 1.75 1.80 17.57
N ARG A 166 2.42 1.02 18.43
CA ARG A 166 3.86 1.08 18.67
C ARG A 166 4.42 -0.33 18.63
N PHE A 167 5.46 -0.52 17.86
CA PHE A 167 6.22 -1.76 17.81
C PHE A 167 7.70 -1.45 17.56
N ASP A 168 8.57 -2.35 17.99
CA ASP A 168 9.99 -2.08 18.12
C ASP A 168 10.73 -2.19 16.79
N ILE A 169 10.37 -3.14 15.94
CA ILE A 169 11.08 -3.43 14.71
C ILE A 169 10.09 -3.39 13.53
N HIS A 170 10.37 -2.55 12.55
CA HIS A 170 9.75 -2.58 11.24
C HIS A 170 10.83 -2.78 10.19
N ARG A 171 10.83 -3.96 9.58
CA ARG A 171 11.77 -4.27 8.51
C ARG A 171 11.08 -4.13 7.18
N ARG A 172 11.76 -3.49 6.26
CA ARG A 172 11.33 -3.39 4.87
C ARG A 172 12.33 -4.12 3.98
N GLN A 173 11.85 -4.72 2.91
CA GLN A 173 12.70 -5.23 1.86
C GLN A 173 13.31 -4.03 1.12
N ARG A 174 14.63 -3.97 1.09
CA ARG A 174 15.33 -3.06 0.20
C ARG A 174 15.33 -3.74 -1.16
N GLU A 175 14.53 -3.28 -2.09
CA GLU A 175 14.69 -3.69 -3.47
C GLU A 175 16.14 -3.38 -3.88
N GLN A 176 16.81 -4.39 -4.45
CA GLN A 176 18.14 -4.18 -4.96
C GLN A 176 18.08 -2.98 -5.89
N ARG A 177 18.98 -2.05 -5.68
CA ARG A 177 19.15 -0.85 -6.49
C ARG A 177 19.47 -1.26 -7.93
N HIS A 178 18.50 -1.56 -8.71
CA HIS A 178 18.55 -1.23 -10.10
C HIS A 178 18.12 0.22 -10.21
N ALA A 179 19.12 1.11 -10.22
CA ALA A 179 19.12 2.51 -10.62
C ALA A 179 17.93 3.44 -10.22
N PHE A 180 17.07 3.07 -9.25
CA PHE A 180 15.79 3.72 -9.04
C PHE A 180 15.49 3.86 -7.54
N GLY A 181 15.90 5.02 -7.04
CA GLY A 181 15.87 5.31 -5.62
C GLY A 181 14.50 5.71 -5.10
N GLN A 182 13.64 4.78 -4.76
CA GLN A 182 12.68 4.98 -3.67
C GLN A 182 11.96 3.67 -3.36
N THR A 183 11.88 3.36 -2.10
CA THR A 183 11.25 2.16 -1.66
C THR A 183 9.87 2.52 -1.10
N ARG A 184 8.85 1.80 -1.55
CA ARG A 184 7.43 1.97 -1.22
C ARG A 184 7.12 2.11 0.27
N ASP A 185 7.90 1.45 1.13
CA ASP A 185 7.60 1.40 2.57
C ASP A 185 7.90 2.69 3.35
N GLU A 186 8.71 3.60 2.81
CA GLU A 186 8.96 4.89 3.44
C GLU A 186 7.70 5.75 3.51
N ARG A 187 6.88 5.68 2.47
CA ARG A 187 5.61 6.39 2.39
C ARG A 187 4.66 5.98 3.51
N LEU A 188 4.66 4.71 3.86
CA LEU A 188 3.76 4.12 4.84
C LEU A 188 4.10 4.47 6.29
N ILE A 189 5.38 4.48 6.64
CA ILE A 189 5.85 4.89 7.97
C ILE A 189 5.46 6.34 8.23
N MET A 190 5.40 7.15 7.19
CA MET A 190 5.04 8.56 7.30
C MET A 190 3.53 8.78 7.46
N ALA A 191 2.69 8.06 6.72
CA ALA A 191 1.25 8.07 6.94
C ALA A 191 0.90 7.66 8.37
N ARG A 192 1.60 6.66 8.93
CA ARG A 192 1.47 6.25 10.35
C ARG A 192 1.86 7.35 11.33
N ARG A 193 2.91 8.12 11.06
CA ARG A 193 3.33 9.23 11.93
C ARG A 193 2.34 10.40 11.89
N ALA A 194 1.76 10.69 10.74
CA ALA A 194 0.69 11.69 10.62
C ALA A 194 -0.54 11.26 11.44
N ALA A 195 -0.96 10.01 11.34
CA ALA A 195 -2.05 9.45 12.13
C ALA A 195 -1.79 9.48 13.65
N ARG A 196 -0.54 9.37 14.11
CA ARG A 196 -0.19 9.44 15.55
C ARG A 196 -0.19 10.85 16.13
N ARG A 197 0.38 11.84 15.43
CA ARG A 197 0.45 13.22 15.96
C ARG A 197 -0.91 13.81 16.23
N ALA A 198 -1.89 13.50 15.41
CA ALA A 198 -3.23 14.01 15.61
C ALA A 198 -3.92 13.42 16.87
N ARG A 199 -3.57 12.20 17.32
CA ARG A 199 -4.09 11.66 18.60
C ARG A 199 -3.45 12.28 19.83
N TRP A 200 -2.25 12.86 19.71
CA TRP A 200 -1.59 13.47 20.88
C TRP A 200 -2.02 14.91 21.12
N SER A 201 -2.34 15.66 20.06
CA SER A 201 -2.85 17.02 20.20
C SER A 201 -4.30 17.11 20.71
N SER A 202 -5.05 16.00 20.72
CA SER A 202 -6.41 15.95 21.28
C SER A 202 -6.45 15.56 22.78
N ARG A 203 -5.29 15.40 23.43
CA ARG A 203 -5.17 15.10 24.89
C ARG A 203 -4.45 16.20 25.69
N LEU A 204 -4.21 17.35 25.10
CA LEU A 204 -3.84 18.60 25.76
C LEU A 204 -4.95 19.61 25.59
#